data_b9e4c3caebd7360f654c1507ad097f7e
#
_entry.id   b9e4c3caebd7360f654c1507ad097f7e
#
_cell.length_a   1.000
_cell.length_b   1.000
_cell.length_c   1.000
_cell.angle_alpha   90.00
_cell.angle_beta   90.00
_cell.angle_gamma   90.00
#
_symmetry.space_group_name_H-M   'P 1'
#
loop_
_entity.id
_entity.type
_entity.pdbx_description
1 polymer ?
#
loop_
_entity_poly.entity_id
_entity_poly.type
_entity_poly.pdbx_seq_one_letter_code
_entity_poly.pdbx_strand_id
1 'polypeptide(L)'
;MGKTTLIRSIMGLNPPRVARGSVRYHGEELVGLAPHAIAKKRIGLVPQGRRLFNSLTVVEHLKVFATGSPGSPWSIERIYELFPRLAERKGHFGNQLSGGERQMLAVARALMLDPELLLMDEPSEGLAPVMVQHLEEIIAQLGKTGLGILLVEQNLYSALAVSNEVYLIETGQIVHHGAAAELAKDHDTMHRFLGVR
;
A
#
# COMPACT_ATOMS: atom_id res chain seq x y z
N MET A 1 5.92 7.33 -15.18
CA MET A 1 5.42 6.00 -15.66
C MET A 1 6.28 4.89 -15.06
N GLY A 2 5.71 3.67 -14.82
CA GLY A 2 6.46 2.49 -14.34
C GLY A 2 6.22 2.08 -12.89
N LYS A 3 5.55 2.90 -12.06
CA LYS A 3 5.29 2.66 -10.64
C LYS A 3 4.49 1.37 -10.38
N THR A 4 3.28 1.27 -10.94
CA THR A 4 2.44 0.06 -10.87
C THR A 4 3.14 -1.16 -11.46
N THR A 5 3.94 -0.96 -12.53
CA THR A 5 4.78 -2.00 -13.13
C THR A 5 5.77 -2.57 -12.11
N LEU A 6 6.42 -1.71 -11.30
CA LEU A 6 7.33 -2.11 -10.24
C LEU A 6 6.61 -2.98 -9.19
N ILE A 7 5.49 -2.49 -8.64
CA ILE A 7 4.68 -3.25 -7.67
C ILE A 7 4.26 -4.61 -8.22
N ARG A 8 3.74 -4.64 -9.45
CA ARG A 8 3.31 -5.89 -10.11
C ARG A 8 4.47 -6.85 -10.33
N SER A 9 5.66 -6.33 -10.67
CA SER A 9 6.88 -7.15 -10.84
C SER A 9 7.32 -7.78 -9.53
N ILE A 10 7.32 -7.02 -8.41
CA ILE A 10 7.65 -7.52 -7.08
C ILE A 10 6.69 -8.64 -6.68
N MET A 11 5.38 -8.48 -6.95
CA MET A 11 4.34 -9.46 -6.61
C MET A 11 4.23 -10.63 -7.60
N GLY A 12 5.10 -10.71 -8.62
CA GLY A 12 5.03 -11.76 -9.62
C GLY A 12 3.76 -11.76 -10.47
N LEU A 13 3.05 -10.62 -10.53
CA LEU A 13 1.83 -10.46 -11.32
C LEU A 13 2.18 -10.27 -12.79
N ASN A 14 1.60 -11.07 -13.66
CA ASN A 14 1.86 -11.04 -15.09
C ASN A 14 0.63 -10.51 -15.87
N PRO A 15 0.76 -9.57 -16.82
CA PRO A 15 1.94 -8.75 -17.10
C PRO A 15 2.20 -7.71 -15.99
N PRO A 16 3.42 -7.17 -15.84
CA PRO A 16 4.62 -7.35 -16.66
C PRO A 16 5.43 -8.59 -16.27
N ARG A 17 6.30 -9.05 -17.18
CA ARG A 17 7.31 -10.05 -16.89
C ARG A 17 8.66 -9.36 -16.69
N VAL A 18 9.37 -9.68 -15.63
CA VAL A 18 10.74 -9.24 -15.42
C VAL A 18 11.64 -9.93 -16.45
N ALA A 19 12.20 -9.17 -17.37
CA ALA A 19 13.05 -9.70 -18.44
C ALA A 19 14.51 -9.81 -18.01
N ARG A 20 14.97 -8.91 -17.14
CA ARG A 20 16.34 -8.84 -16.62
C ARG A 20 16.33 -8.24 -15.22
N GLY A 21 17.36 -8.56 -14.43
CA GLY A 21 17.52 -8.08 -13.06
C GLY A 21 17.05 -9.08 -12.02
N SER A 22 17.04 -8.66 -10.78
CA SER A 22 16.76 -9.47 -9.59
C SER A 22 15.89 -8.65 -8.64
N VAL A 23 14.93 -9.31 -7.99
CA VAL A 23 14.13 -8.76 -6.89
C VAL A 23 14.31 -9.67 -5.70
N ARG A 24 14.94 -9.19 -4.64
CA ARG A 24 15.24 -10.01 -3.46
C ARG A 24 14.53 -9.51 -2.23
N TYR A 25 14.02 -10.43 -1.45
CA TYR A 25 13.41 -10.16 -0.16
C TYR A 25 14.01 -11.13 0.87
N HIS A 26 14.58 -10.60 1.95
CA HIS A 26 15.36 -11.37 2.94
C HIS A 26 16.43 -12.29 2.29
N GLY A 27 17.08 -11.80 1.23
CA GLY A 27 18.09 -12.54 0.48
C GLY A 27 17.56 -13.55 -0.54
N GLU A 28 16.27 -13.85 -0.53
CA GLU A 28 15.63 -14.78 -1.44
C GLU A 28 15.15 -14.10 -2.73
N GLU A 29 15.38 -14.76 -3.88
CA GLU A 29 14.92 -14.27 -5.19
C GLU A 29 13.41 -14.41 -5.35
N LEU A 30 12.73 -13.34 -5.75
CA LEU A 30 11.29 -13.32 -6.02
C LEU A 30 10.95 -13.49 -7.50
N VAL A 31 11.88 -13.15 -8.41
CA VAL A 31 11.63 -13.24 -9.86
C VAL A 31 11.37 -14.69 -10.25
N GLY A 32 10.26 -14.91 -10.95
CA GLY A 32 9.83 -16.26 -11.37
C GLY A 32 8.96 -17.00 -10.36
N LEU A 33 8.81 -16.49 -9.14
CA LEU A 33 7.86 -17.07 -8.19
C LEU A 33 6.41 -16.70 -8.57
N ALA A 34 5.51 -17.62 -8.31
CA ALA A 34 4.07 -17.35 -8.45
C ALA A 34 3.57 -16.37 -7.37
N PRO A 35 2.56 -15.51 -7.67
CA PRO A 35 2.07 -14.51 -6.73
C PRO A 35 1.69 -15.06 -5.34
N HIS A 36 1.09 -16.24 -5.28
CA HIS A 36 0.74 -16.87 -4.01
C HIS A 36 1.97 -17.32 -3.18
N ALA A 37 3.08 -17.68 -3.85
CA ALA A 37 4.33 -18.02 -3.17
C ALA A 37 4.99 -16.75 -2.59
N ILE A 38 4.89 -15.63 -3.30
CA ILE A 38 5.36 -14.31 -2.80
C ILE A 38 4.50 -13.85 -1.61
N ALA A 39 3.17 -13.98 -1.70
CA ALA A 39 2.28 -13.63 -0.60
C ALA A 39 2.57 -14.45 0.68
N LYS A 40 2.93 -15.75 0.55
CA LYS A 40 3.35 -16.59 1.68
C LYS A 40 4.63 -16.10 2.39
N LYS A 41 5.42 -15.24 1.73
CA LYS A 41 6.59 -14.58 2.35
C LYS A 41 6.21 -13.34 3.16
N ARG A 42 4.93 -13.20 3.52
CA ARG A 42 4.38 -12.07 4.29
C ARG A 42 4.54 -10.73 3.58
N ILE A 43 4.41 -10.75 2.25
CA ILE A 43 4.33 -9.54 1.42
C ILE A 43 2.86 -9.30 1.09
N GLY A 44 2.28 -8.26 1.69
CA GLY A 44 0.90 -7.82 1.44
C GLY A 44 0.83 -6.83 0.29
N LEU A 45 -0.33 -6.77 -0.39
CA LEU A 45 -0.59 -5.83 -1.47
C LEU A 45 -1.92 -5.11 -1.29
N VAL A 46 -1.87 -3.78 -1.33
CA VAL A 46 -3.04 -2.91 -1.55
C VAL A 46 -2.98 -2.43 -3.00
N PRO A 47 -3.73 -3.05 -3.92
CA PRO A 47 -3.68 -2.70 -5.33
C PRO A 47 -4.46 -1.42 -5.62
N GLN A 48 -4.11 -0.72 -6.69
CA GLN A 48 -4.90 0.36 -7.26
C GLN A 48 -6.34 -0.11 -7.56
N GLY A 49 -7.33 0.77 -7.35
CA GLY A 49 -8.73 0.51 -7.64
C GLY A 49 -9.47 -0.32 -6.59
N ARG A 50 -8.91 -0.49 -5.39
CA ARG A 50 -9.56 -1.02 -4.17
C ARG A 50 -9.96 -2.50 -4.22
N ARG A 51 -10.40 -3.02 -5.36
CA ARG A 51 -10.73 -4.42 -5.72
C ARG A 51 -11.40 -5.22 -4.60
N LEU A 52 -12.53 -4.71 -4.09
CA LEU A 52 -13.35 -5.40 -3.09
C LEU A 52 -14.34 -6.37 -3.74
N PHE A 53 -14.78 -7.35 -2.96
CA PHE A 53 -15.89 -8.23 -3.33
C PHE A 53 -17.21 -7.54 -2.98
N ASN A 54 -18.01 -7.19 -3.98
CA ASN A 54 -19.27 -6.48 -3.79
C ASN A 54 -20.28 -7.22 -2.92
N SER A 55 -20.23 -8.56 -2.92
CA SER A 55 -21.13 -9.46 -2.21
C SER A 55 -20.71 -9.83 -0.79
N LEU A 56 -19.52 -9.41 -0.35
CA LEU A 56 -19.06 -9.65 1.01
C LEU A 56 -19.28 -8.39 1.87
N THR A 57 -19.66 -8.60 3.11
CA THR A 57 -19.69 -7.56 4.13
C THR A 57 -18.28 -7.20 4.59
N VAL A 58 -18.14 -6.07 5.29
CA VAL A 58 -16.84 -5.64 5.87
C VAL A 58 -16.24 -6.75 6.73
N VAL A 59 -17.03 -7.33 7.63
CA VAL A 59 -16.52 -8.38 8.52
C VAL A 59 -16.15 -9.66 7.77
N GLU A 60 -16.88 -10.01 6.73
CA GLU A 60 -16.56 -11.17 5.88
C GLU A 60 -15.26 -10.94 5.10
N HIS A 61 -15.05 -9.73 4.56
CA HIS A 61 -13.76 -9.38 3.94
C HIS A 61 -12.59 -9.60 4.92
N LEU A 62 -12.71 -9.15 6.15
CA LEU A 62 -11.64 -9.32 7.14
C LEU A 62 -11.43 -10.79 7.48
N LYS A 63 -12.50 -11.56 7.68
CA LYS A 63 -12.43 -12.99 8.02
C LYS A 63 -11.78 -13.84 6.93
N VAL A 64 -12.12 -13.58 5.66
CA VAL A 64 -11.57 -14.32 4.51
C VAL A 64 -10.05 -14.14 4.39
N PHE A 65 -9.52 -12.96 4.77
CA PHE A 65 -8.10 -12.67 4.69
C PHE A 65 -7.34 -12.93 6.00
N ALA A 66 -8.05 -13.27 7.09
CA ALA A 66 -7.40 -13.59 8.36
C ALA A 66 -6.58 -14.87 8.26
N THR A 67 -5.27 -14.77 8.46
CA THR A 67 -4.38 -15.94 8.45
C THR A 67 -4.55 -16.82 9.68
N GLY A 68 -5.09 -16.24 10.78
CA GLY A 68 -5.18 -16.92 12.05
C GLY A 68 -3.82 -17.27 12.66
N SER A 69 -2.75 -16.64 12.21
CA SER A 69 -1.40 -16.89 12.70
C SER A 69 -1.29 -16.60 14.19
N PRO A 70 -0.83 -17.55 15.02
CA PRO A 70 -0.60 -17.29 16.44
C PRO A 70 0.38 -16.13 16.62
N GLY A 71 -0.01 -15.15 17.46
CA GLY A 71 0.82 -13.96 17.72
C GLY A 71 0.74 -12.86 16.67
N SER A 72 -0.11 -12.98 15.64
CA SER A 72 -0.36 -11.88 14.71
C SER A 72 -0.87 -10.65 15.47
N PRO A 73 -0.31 -9.45 15.23
CA PRO A 73 -0.80 -8.21 15.82
C PRO A 73 -2.14 -7.74 15.19
N TRP A 74 -2.59 -8.40 14.11
CA TRP A 74 -3.74 -8.00 13.31
C TRP A 74 -4.96 -8.88 13.59
N SER A 75 -5.69 -8.58 14.68
CA SER A 75 -7.03 -9.11 14.91
C SER A 75 -8.11 -8.20 14.31
N ILE A 76 -9.34 -8.72 14.17
CA ILE A 76 -10.47 -7.92 13.68
C ILE A 76 -10.73 -6.75 14.65
N GLU A 77 -10.57 -6.95 15.95
CA GLU A 77 -10.69 -5.92 16.97
C GLU A 77 -9.64 -4.82 16.74
N ARG A 78 -8.38 -5.21 16.52
CA ARG A 78 -7.30 -4.26 16.23
C ARG A 78 -7.53 -3.48 14.95
N ILE A 79 -8.07 -4.13 13.92
CA ILE A 79 -8.48 -3.46 12.68
C ILE A 79 -9.58 -2.43 12.95
N TYR A 80 -10.57 -2.75 13.79
CA TYR A 80 -11.64 -1.81 14.13
C TYR A 80 -11.17 -0.64 15.00
N GLU A 81 -10.16 -0.83 15.84
CA GLU A 81 -9.50 0.27 16.56
C GLU A 81 -8.79 1.23 15.59
N LEU A 82 -8.09 0.68 14.59
CA LEU A 82 -7.38 1.46 13.57
C LEU A 82 -8.33 2.14 12.56
N PHE A 83 -9.46 1.48 12.26
CA PHE A 83 -10.46 1.92 11.30
C PHE A 83 -11.87 1.95 11.92
N PRO A 84 -12.19 2.91 12.82
CA PRO A 84 -13.48 2.92 13.53
C PRO A 84 -14.69 2.96 12.58
N ARG A 85 -14.58 3.62 11.44
CA ARG A 85 -15.64 3.64 10.42
C ARG A 85 -15.96 2.26 9.86
N LEU A 86 -14.98 1.36 9.77
CA LEU A 86 -15.24 -0.02 9.35
C LEU A 86 -16.00 -0.82 10.43
N ALA A 87 -15.75 -0.52 11.71
CA ALA A 87 -16.52 -1.11 12.81
C ALA A 87 -18.00 -0.72 12.74
N GLU A 88 -18.29 0.57 12.50
CA GLU A 88 -19.67 1.08 12.31
C GLU A 88 -20.36 0.42 11.11
N ARG A 89 -19.59 0.05 10.09
CA ARG A 89 -20.06 -0.52 8.83
C ARG A 89 -19.88 -2.04 8.72
N LYS A 90 -19.59 -2.75 9.82
CA LYS A 90 -19.21 -4.18 9.80
C LYS A 90 -20.16 -5.10 9.03
N GLY A 91 -21.46 -4.79 9.01
CA GLY A 91 -22.50 -5.54 8.29
C GLY A 91 -22.82 -5.02 6.89
N HIS A 92 -22.18 -3.91 6.43
CA HIS A 92 -22.44 -3.39 5.09
C HIS A 92 -21.63 -4.13 4.04
N PHE A 93 -22.23 -4.33 2.87
CA PHE A 93 -21.56 -4.93 1.72
C PHE A 93 -20.56 -3.97 1.07
N GLY A 94 -19.56 -4.52 0.38
CA GLY A 94 -18.50 -3.74 -0.27
C GLY A 94 -19.02 -2.66 -1.24
N ASN A 95 -20.13 -2.90 -1.93
CA ASN A 95 -20.76 -1.94 -2.83
C ASN A 95 -21.54 -0.82 -2.11
N GLN A 96 -21.82 -0.95 -0.81
CA GLN A 96 -22.54 0.03 0.01
C GLN A 96 -21.59 1.04 0.69
N LEU A 97 -20.27 0.81 0.58
CA LEU A 97 -19.26 1.66 1.18
C LEU A 97 -18.92 2.87 0.30
N SER A 98 -18.62 4.00 0.93
CA SER A 98 -18.04 5.17 0.26
C SER A 98 -16.66 4.84 -0.33
N GLY A 99 -16.14 5.72 -1.20
CA GLY A 99 -14.79 5.56 -1.77
C GLY A 99 -13.70 5.44 -0.72
N GLY A 100 -13.76 6.27 0.33
CA GLY A 100 -12.81 6.23 1.45
C GLY A 100 -12.94 4.97 2.28
N GLU A 101 -14.15 4.57 2.66
CA GLU A 101 -14.39 3.32 3.41
C GLU A 101 -13.90 2.10 2.63
N ARG A 102 -14.12 2.07 1.30
CA ARG A 102 -13.56 1.00 0.44
C ARG A 102 -12.05 0.98 0.45
N GLN A 103 -11.39 2.13 0.45
CA GLN A 103 -9.93 2.21 0.52
C GLN A 103 -9.42 1.71 1.87
N MET A 104 -10.05 2.14 2.98
CA MET A 104 -9.69 1.68 4.32
C MET A 104 -9.88 0.16 4.45
N LEU A 105 -10.96 -0.41 3.89
CA LEU A 105 -11.16 -1.85 3.87
C LEU A 105 -10.12 -2.59 3.02
N ALA A 106 -9.66 -2.00 1.90
CA ALA A 106 -8.58 -2.58 1.10
C ALA A 106 -7.26 -2.64 1.87
N VAL A 107 -6.93 -1.61 2.65
CA VAL A 107 -5.76 -1.61 3.56
C VAL A 107 -5.96 -2.63 4.69
N ALA A 108 -7.10 -2.57 5.36
CA ALA A 108 -7.43 -3.44 6.50
C ALA A 108 -7.30 -4.93 6.15
N ARG A 109 -7.86 -5.37 5.01
CA ARG A 109 -7.74 -6.78 4.59
C ARG A 109 -6.31 -7.20 4.25
N ALA A 110 -5.47 -6.27 3.75
CA ALA A 110 -4.07 -6.57 3.50
C ALA A 110 -3.29 -6.76 4.82
N LEU A 111 -3.64 -6.01 5.88
CA LEU A 111 -3.09 -6.19 7.22
C LEU A 111 -3.51 -7.54 7.83
N MET A 112 -4.74 -8.03 7.56
CA MET A 112 -5.21 -9.34 8.03
C MET A 112 -4.37 -10.52 7.50
N LEU A 113 -3.57 -10.32 6.45
CA LEU A 113 -2.58 -11.30 5.95
C LEU A 113 -1.32 -11.37 6.82
N ASP A 114 -1.23 -10.56 7.88
CA ASP A 114 -0.07 -10.45 8.76
C ASP A 114 1.25 -10.16 8.00
N PRO A 115 1.29 -9.08 7.19
CA PRO A 115 2.47 -8.80 6.37
C PRO A 115 3.65 -8.27 7.19
N GLU A 116 4.87 -8.55 6.73
CA GLU A 116 6.11 -7.87 7.15
C GLU A 116 6.44 -6.70 6.21
N LEU A 117 6.01 -6.81 4.94
CA LEU A 117 6.11 -5.77 3.94
C LEU A 117 4.75 -5.53 3.31
N LEU A 118 4.28 -4.29 3.32
CA LEU A 118 3.04 -3.87 2.68
C LEU A 118 3.35 -3.01 1.46
N LEU A 119 2.96 -3.49 0.29
CA LEU A 119 3.04 -2.74 -0.96
C LEU A 119 1.74 -2.00 -1.18
N MET A 120 1.79 -0.69 -1.43
CA MET A 120 0.61 0.14 -1.69
C MET A 120 0.75 0.84 -3.04
N ASP A 121 -0.20 0.62 -3.95
CA ASP A 121 -0.20 1.17 -5.29
C ASP A 121 -1.25 2.28 -5.43
N GLU A 122 -0.81 3.53 -5.37
CA GLU A 122 -1.60 4.77 -5.45
C GLU A 122 -2.84 4.74 -4.54
N PRO A 123 -2.67 4.49 -3.21
CA PRO A 123 -3.80 4.31 -2.31
C PRO A 123 -4.61 5.59 -2.07
N SER A 124 -4.06 6.77 -2.36
CA SER A 124 -4.76 8.07 -2.21
C SER A 124 -5.61 8.43 -3.44
N GLU A 125 -5.49 7.69 -4.56
CA GLU A 125 -6.15 8.03 -5.82
C GLU A 125 -7.68 8.10 -5.68
N GLY A 126 -8.25 9.23 -6.13
CA GLY A 126 -9.69 9.47 -6.13
C GLY A 126 -10.32 9.54 -4.74
N LEU A 127 -9.53 9.85 -3.72
CA LEU A 127 -10.02 10.17 -2.38
C LEU A 127 -10.25 11.68 -2.22
N ALA A 128 -11.24 12.04 -1.38
CA ALA A 128 -11.39 13.40 -0.91
C ALA A 128 -10.20 13.81 -0.03
N PRO A 129 -9.79 15.09 0.01
CA PRO A 129 -8.62 15.55 0.76
C PRO A 129 -8.59 15.11 2.23
N VAL A 130 -9.72 15.16 2.92
CA VAL A 130 -9.84 14.71 4.32
C VAL A 130 -9.55 13.21 4.47
N MET A 131 -9.90 12.40 3.48
CA MET A 131 -9.63 10.96 3.49
C MET A 131 -8.16 10.65 3.15
N VAL A 132 -7.52 11.50 2.34
CA VAL A 132 -6.07 11.41 2.08
C VAL A 132 -5.31 11.65 3.37
N GLN A 133 -5.60 12.73 4.11
CA GLN A 133 -4.98 13.02 5.40
C GLN A 133 -5.15 11.86 6.40
N HIS A 134 -6.37 11.33 6.50
CA HIS A 134 -6.63 10.19 7.37
C HIS A 134 -5.84 8.93 6.96
N LEU A 135 -5.71 8.67 5.66
CA LEU A 135 -4.89 7.57 5.15
C LEU A 135 -3.40 7.78 5.48
N GLU A 136 -2.88 9.01 5.33
CA GLU A 136 -1.52 9.37 5.68
C GLU A 136 -1.23 9.14 7.17
N GLU A 137 -2.16 9.53 8.06
CA GLU A 137 -2.06 9.26 9.50
C GLU A 137 -1.98 7.76 9.80
N ILE A 138 -2.80 6.96 9.13
CA ILE A 138 -2.79 5.49 9.27
C ILE A 138 -1.46 4.91 8.79
N ILE A 139 -0.96 5.32 7.62
CA ILE A 139 0.32 4.85 7.08
C ILE A 139 1.45 5.20 8.05
N ALA A 140 1.47 6.42 8.59
CA ALA A 140 2.45 6.84 9.57
C ALA A 140 2.37 6.03 10.89
N GLN A 141 1.16 5.67 11.34
CA GLN A 141 0.97 4.79 12.50
C GLN A 141 1.47 3.37 12.21
N LEU A 142 1.16 2.82 11.03
CA LEU A 142 1.62 1.50 10.61
C LEU A 142 3.14 1.42 10.56
N GLY A 143 3.81 2.44 10.02
CA GLY A 143 5.28 2.51 9.99
C GLY A 143 5.92 2.43 11.37
N LYS A 144 5.26 2.95 12.43
CA LYS A 144 5.75 2.87 13.81
C LYS A 144 5.65 1.47 14.43
N THR A 145 4.89 0.56 13.82
CA THR A 145 4.77 -0.84 14.30
C THR A 145 5.92 -1.74 13.85
N GLY A 146 6.83 -1.24 13.04
CA GLY A 146 7.90 -2.03 12.40
C GLY A 146 7.49 -2.67 11.07
N LEU A 147 6.26 -2.44 10.61
CA LEU A 147 5.81 -2.86 9.29
C LEU A 147 6.60 -2.12 8.20
N GLY A 148 7.26 -2.85 7.32
CA GLY A 148 7.85 -2.29 6.11
C GLY A 148 6.76 -1.83 5.15
N ILE A 149 6.87 -0.62 4.61
CA ILE A 149 5.88 -0.09 3.66
C ILE A 149 6.60 0.42 2.42
N LEU A 150 6.24 -0.13 1.25
CA LEU A 150 6.60 0.42 -0.04
C LEU A 150 5.37 1.10 -0.63
N LEU A 151 5.35 2.43 -0.55
CA LEU A 151 4.27 3.27 -1.04
C LEU A 151 4.62 3.78 -2.44
N VAL A 152 3.75 3.53 -3.39
CA VAL A 152 3.78 4.15 -4.71
C VAL A 152 2.68 5.20 -4.76
N GLU A 153 3.07 6.45 -5.01
CA GLU A 153 2.16 7.58 -5.09
C GLU A 153 2.44 8.48 -6.28
N GLN A 154 1.41 9.13 -6.78
CA GLN A 154 1.53 10.18 -7.80
C GLN A 154 1.70 11.55 -7.14
N ASN A 155 1.05 11.77 -6.01
CA ASN A 155 1.18 13.00 -5.24
C ASN A 155 2.45 12.95 -4.39
N LEU A 156 3.46 13.74 -4.77
CA LEU A 156 4.73 13.79 -4.05
C LEU A 156 4.56 14.31 -2.62
N TYR A 157 3.66 15.25 -2.36
CA TYR A 157 3.44 15.77 -1.01
C TYR A 157 2.91 14.68 -0.07
N SER A 158 1.93 13.88 -0.53
CA SER A 158 1.43 12.73 0.23
C SER A 158 2.53 11.69 0.48
N ALA A 159 3.37 11.42 -0.52
CA ALA A 159 4.49 10.50 -0.36
C ALA A 159 5.50 11.01 0.68
N LEU A 160 5.90 12.30 0.60
CA LEU A 160 6.84 12.92 1.53
C LEU A 160 6.32 12.99 2.97
N ALA A 161 5.00 13.17 3.15
CA ALA A 161 4.38 13.25 4.47
C ALA A 161 4.54 12.00 5.32
N VAL A 162 4.69 10.82 4.68
CA VAL A 162 4.64 9.51 5.37
C VAL A 162 5.89 8.65 5.17
N SER A 163 6.83 9.06 4.30
CA SER A 163 8.01 8.25 3.98
C SER A 163 9.26 8.73 4.71
N ASN A 164 10.18 7.80 4.94
CA ASN A 164 11.55 8.09 5.39
C ASN A 164 12.48 8.34 4.19
N GLU A 165 12.36 7.52 3.16
CA GLU A 165 13.13 7.59 1.92
C GLU A 165 12.20 7.69 0.72
N VAL A 166 12.65 8.36 -0.33
CA VAL A 166 11.91 8.51 -1.58
C VAL A 166 12.78 8.20 -2.79
N TYR A 167 12.13 7.58 -3.78
CA TYR A 167 12.68 7.32 -5.10
C TYR A 167 11.77 7.99 -6.13
N LEU A 168 12.30 8.95 -6.89
CA LEU A 168 11.56 9.55 -8.00
C LEU A 168 11.81 8.74 -9.27
N ILE A 169 10.71 8.31 -9.89
CA ILE A 169 10.74 7.50 -11.12
C ILE A 169 10.18 8.33 -12.26
N GLU A 170 11.01 8.56 -13.26
CA GLU A 170 10.61 9.20 -14.52
C GLU A 170 10.93 8.26 -15.69
N THR A 171 9.95 8.02 -16.57
CA THR A 171 10.09 7.16 -17.78
C THR A 171 10.70 5.78 -17.49
N GLY A 172 10.40 5.21 -16.29
CA GLY A 172 10.91 3.90 -15.88
C GLY A 172 12.33 3.90 -15.31
N GLN A 173 12.93 5.07 -15.10
CA GLN A 173 14.26 5.22 -14.49
C GLN A 173 14.17 5.95 -13.16
N ILE A 174 15.01 5.57 -12.19
CA ILE A 174 15.17 6.30 -10.95
C ILE A 174 16.03 7.53 -11.27
N VAL A 175 15.44 8.72 -11.11
CA VAL A 175 16.11 10.00 -11.39
C VAL A 175 16.56 10.73 -10.13
N HIS A 176 16.02 10.33 -8.96
CA HIS A 176 16.43 10.82 -7.65
C HIS A 176 16.17 9.76 -6.58
N HIS A 177 17.04 9.72 -5.57
CA HIS A 177 16.87 8.92 -4.36
C HIS A 177 17.47 9.68 -3.19
N GLY A 178 16.77 9.74 -2.06
CA GLY A 178 17.24 10.40 -0.85
C GLY A 178 16.22 10.38 0.28
N ALA A 179 16.58 11.00 1.39
CA ALA A 179 15.70 11.17 2.53
C ALA A 179 14.53 12.08 2.20
N ALA A 180 13.31 11.69 2.58
CA ALA A 180 12.11 12.48 2.34
C ALA A 180 12.20 13.88 2.94
N ALA A 181 12.78 14.01 4.14
CA ALA A 181 12.95 15.28 4.83
C ALA A 181 13.94 16.23 4.12
N GLU A 182 14.92 15.71 3.38
CA GLU A 182 15.85 16.51 2.57
C GLU A 182 15.18 16.96 1.29
N LEU A 183 14.52 16.05 0.59
CA LEU A 183 13.79 16.38 -0.64
C LEU A 183 12.69 17.41 -0.38
N ALA A 184 11.99 17.33 0.75
CA ALA A 184 10.94 18.32 1.10
C ALA A 184 11.47 19.75 1.24
N LYS A 185 12.79 19.94 1.46
CA LYS A 185 13.47 21.23 1.56
C LYS A 185 14.13 21.69 0.25
N ASP A 186 14.30 20.77 -0.69
CA ASP A 186 14.91 21.02 -1.99
C ASP A 186 13.86 21.53 -2.99
N HIS A 187 13.60 22.85 -2.91
CA HIS A 187 12.63 23.51 -3.78
C HIS A 187 12.96 23.35 -5.27
N ASP A 188 14.21 23.35 -5.66
CA ASP A 188 14.62 23.25 -7.07
C ASP A 188 14.29 21.87 -7.64
N THR A 189 14.62 20.80 -6.89
CA THR A 189 14.26 19.43 -7.25
C THR A 189 12.74 19.25 -7.24
N MET A 190 12.04 19.79 -6.23
CA MET A 190 10.58 19.75 -6.16
C MET A 190 9.93 20.43 -7.37
N HIS A 191 10.36 21.64 -7.74
CA HIS A 191 9.87 22.36 -8.93
C HIS A 191 10.13 21.59 -10.22
N ARG A 192 11.30 21.01 -10.37
CA ARG A 192 11.69 20.24 -11.56
C ARG A 192 10.78 19.02 -11.78
N PHE A 193 10.45 18.29 -10.73
CA PHE A 193 9.70 17.03 -10.85
C PHE A 193 8.19 17.19 -10.68
N LEU A 194 7.72 18.24 -10.00
CA LEU A 194 6.28 18.52 -9.87
C LEU A 194 5.71 19.34 -10.99
N GLY A 195 6.55 20.00 -11.81
CA GLY A 195 6.09 20.92 -12.85
C GLY A 195 5.32 22.11 -12.31
N VAL A 196 5.43 22.42 -11.01
CA VAL A 196 4.79 23.58 -10.38
C VAL A 196 5.63 24.80 -10.73
N ARG A 197 5.05 25.69 -11.54
CA ARG A 197 5.56 27.06 -11.76
C ARG A 197 5.12 27.97 -10.63
#